data_005d41c7b2390dc13f3307b5f9e39940
#
_entry.id   005d41c7b2390dc13f3307b5f9e39940
#
_cell.length_a   1.000
_cell.length_b   1.000
_cell.length_c   1.000
_cell.angle_alpha   90.00
_cell.angle_beta   90.00
_cell.angle_gamma   90.00
#
_symmetry.space_group_name_H-M   'P 1'
#
loop_
_entity.id
_entity.type
_entity.pdbx_description
1 polymer ?
#
loop_
_entity_poly.entity_id
_entity_poly.type
_entity_poly.pdbx_seq_one_letter_code
_entity_poly.pdbx_strand_id
1 'polypeptide(L)'
;MHAGQSHDVQQAMRDAARVSAHGSRWLLLLRSPYGKAFDRAVVRWTGWSLITWAFARAGGHPYTPSLLLQTIGRRSGRIRSSVLPYFAVGDDLVVCGSKGGGPLDPLWAENLRADGNCWLWINRRLVPAWGHEAVGDERVALYPVLAALHPGLDDYQRRAGAYGRDVPLLVLRPKSPVPAGVSPARTRS
;
A
#
# COMPACT_ATOMS: atom_id res chain seq x y z
N MET A 1 0.66 -14.22 31.00
CA MET A 1 0.82 -14.83 29.67
C MET A 1 0.84 -13.86 28.48
N HIS A 2 0.75 -12.51 28.66
CA HIS A 2 0.69 -11.55 27.54
C HIS A 2 2.03 -10.97 27.03
N ALA A 3 3.13 -11.09 27.78
CA ALA A 3 4.41 -10.50 27.39
C ALA A 3 5.15 -11.27 26.27
N GLY A 4 4.99 -12.60 26.21
CA GLY A 4 5.64 -13.44 25.18
C GLY A 4 5.06 -13.22 23.79
N GLN A 5 3.75 -13.09 23.67
CA GLN A 5 3.07 -12.88 22.36
C GLN A 5 3.44 -11.54 21.70
N SER A 6 3.66 -10.48 22.49
CA SER A 6 4.04 -9.18 21.93
C SER A 6 5.48 -9.17 21.39
N HIS A 7 6.38 -9.94 21.99
CA HIS A 7 7.77 -10.08 21.56
C HIS A 7 7.85 -10.86 20.23
N ASP A 8 7.11 -11.97 20.13
CA ASP A 8 7.06 -12.80 18.91
C ASP A 8 6.47 -12.05 17.73
N VAL A 9 5.41 -11.26 17.95
CA VAL A 9 4.81 -10.40 16.92
C VAL A 9 5.79 -9.32 16.47
N GLN A 10 6.52 -8.69 17.39
CA GLN A 10 7.53 -7.69 17.03
C GLN A 10 8.70 -8.31 16.27
N GLN A 11 9.13 -9.51 16.63
CA GLN A 11 10.18 -10.24 15.93
C GLN A 11 9.72 -10.62 14.53
N ALA A 12 8.52 -11.20 14.37
CA ALA A 12 7.93 -11.53 13.09
C ALA A 12 7.79 -10.30 12.18
N MET A 13 7.43 -9.14 12.74
CA MET A 13 7.39 -7.86 11.98
C MET A 13 8.78 -7.41 11.53
N ARG A 14 9.82 -7.60 12.34
CA ARG A 14 11.22 -7.29 11.96
C ARG A 14 11.71 -8.21 10.86
N ASP A 15 11.38 -9.50 10.94
CA ASP A 15 11.80 -10.51 9.97
C ASP A 15 11.07 -10.31 8.62
N ALA A 16 9.77 -10.04 8.64
CA ALA A 16 9.03 -9.66 7.43
C ALA A 16 9.59 -8.38 6.79
N ALA A 17 10.03 -7.41 7.62
CA ALA A 17 10.67 -6.20 7.14
C ALA A 17 12.06 -6.47 6.54
N ARG A 18 12.83 -7.41 7.08
CA ARG A 18 14.15 -7.80 6.55
C ARG A 18 14.04 -8.54 5.23
N VAL A 19 13.12 -9.49 5.12
CA VAL A 19 12.86 -10.25 3.88
C VAL A 19 12.44 -9.32 2.74
N SER A 20 11.67 -8.26 3.04
CA SER A 20 11.29 -7.25 2.05
C SER A 20 12.43 -6.32 1.65
N ALA A 21 13.53 -6.25 2.41
CA ALA A 21 14.57 -5.23 2.22
C ALA A 21 15.70 -5.65 1.28
N HIS A 22 15.79 -6.92 0.85
CA HIS A 22 16.84 -7.44 -0.05
C HIS A 22 18.22 -6.81 0.17
N GLY A 23 18.66 -6.68 1.43
CA GLY A 23 20.03 -6.36 1.82
C GLY A 23 20.61 -4.99 1.42
N SER A 24 19.88 -4.11 0.75
CA SER A 24 20.40 -2.82 0.33
C SER A 24 20.41 -1.79 1.47
N ARG A 25 21.60 -1.29 1.85
CA ARG A 25 21.79 -0.24 2.88
C ARG A 25 21.01 1.04 2.56
N TRP A 26 20.81 1.36 1.29
CA TRP A 26 20.03 2.51 0.82
C TRP A 26 18.54 2.37 1.12
N LEU A 27 17.97 1.16 1.02
CA LEU A 27 16.59 0.91 1.40
C LEU A 27 16.34 1.14 2.89
N LEU A 28 17.31 0.85 3.75
CA LEU A 28 17.21 1.13 5.18
C LEU A 28 17.14 2.64 5.47
N LEU A 29 17.95 3.45 4.76
CA LEU A 29 17.92 4.92 4.89
C LEU A 29 16.58 5.50 4.41
N LEU A 30 16.09 5.07 3.25
CA LEU A 30 14.80 5.50 2.71
C LEU A 30 13.60 5.09 3.60
N ARG A 31 13.72 4.02 4.37
CA ARG A 31 12.70 3.56 5.31
C ARG A 31 12.74 4.26 6.67
N SER A 32 13.75 5.06 6.93
CA SER A 32 13.80 5.91 8.13
C SER A 32 12.64 6.90 8.18
N PRO A 33 12.29 7.49 9.34
CA PRO A 33 11.28 8.54 9.43
C PRO A 33 11.54 9.73 8.49
N TYR A 34 12.80 10.12 8.33
CA TYR A 34 13.24 11.21 7.45
C TYR A 34 13.11 10.80 5.97
N GLY A 35 13.57 9.61 5.58
CA GLY A 35 13.42 9.10 4.23
C GLY A 35 11.97 8.98 3.79
N LYS A 36 11.08 8.51 4.68
CA LYS A 36 9.64 8.48 4.41
C LYS A 36 9.02 9.88 4.31
N ALA A 37 9.48 10.84 5.11
CA ALA A 37 9.02 12.22 5.02
C ALA A 37 9.44 12.86 3.69
N PHE A 38 10.68 12.61 3.28
CA PHE A 38 11.21 13.06 1.99
C PHE A 38 10.44 12.41 0.81
N ASP A 39 10.24 11.08 0.83
CA ASP A 39 9.49 10.39 -0.22
C ASP A 39 8.04 10.90 -0.34
N ARG A 40 7.37 11.22 0.78
CA ARG A 40 6.04 11.87 0.73
C ARG A 40 6.08 13.21 0.01
N ALA A 41 7.10 14.02 0.24
CA ALA A 41 7.27 15.29 -0.46
C ALA A 41 7.53 15.06 -1.96
N VAL A 42 8.39 14.12 -2.31
CA VAL A 42 8.69 13.75 -3.71
C VAL A 42 7.41 13.30 -4.41
N VAL A 43 6.64 12.37 -3.83
CA VAL A 43 5.37 11.89 -4.42
C VAL A 43 4.37 13.02 -4.60
N ARG A 44 4.26 13.92 -3.60
CA ARG A 44 3.36 15.08 -3.69
C ARG A 44 3.70 15.99 -4.87
N TRP A 45 4.98 16.22 -5.14
CA TRP A 45 5.44 17.16 -6.16
C TRP A 45 5.65 16.55 -7.54
N THR A 46 6.02 15.27 -7.61
CA THR A 46 6.38 14.60 -8.87
C THR A 46 5.40 13.50 -9.27
N GLY A 47 4.63 12.96 -8.33
CA GLY A 47 3.84 11.74 -8.53
C GLY A 47 4.68 10.46 -8.54
N TRP A 48 5.97 10.54 -8.18
CA TRP A 48 6.92 9.43 -8.26
C TRP A 48 7.52 9.11 -6.88
N SER A 49 7.62 7.82 -6.53
CA SER A 49 8.14 7.37 -5.24
C SER A 49 9.52 6.73 -5.41
N LEU A 50 10.51 7.28 -4.71
CA LEU A 50 11.85 6.72 -4.61
C LEU A 50 11.85 5.36 -3.90
N ILE A 51 11.02 5.22 -2.87
CA ILE A 51 10.89 3.97 -2.11
C ILE A 51 10.31 2.89 -3.01
N THR A 52 9.20 3.16 -3.71
CA THR A 52 8.58 2.20 -4.62
C THR A 52 9.54 1.81 -5.75
N TRP A 53 10.26 2.78 -6.31
CA TRP A 53 11.27 2.49 -7.33
C TRP A 53 12.40 1.61 -6.81
N ALA A 54 12.92 1.89 -5.63
CA ALA A 54 13.99 1.10 -5.04
C ALA A 54 13.55 -0.35 -4.77
N PHE A 55 12.29 -0.54 -4.30
CA PHE A 55 11.72 -1.88 -4.14
C PHE A 55 11.50 -2.60 -5.48
N ALA A 56 10.97 -1.93 -6.48
CA ALA A 56 10.76 -2.51 -7.81
C ALA A 56 12.10 -2.97 -8.42
N ARG A 57 13.13 -2.12 -8.32
CA ARG A 57 14.48 -2.45 -8.80
C ARG A 57 15.10 -3.62 -8.03
N ALA A 58 14.96 -3.66 -6.71
CA ALA A 58 15.49 -4.74 -5.87
C ALA A 58 14.77 -6.07 -6.12
N GLY A 59 13.49 -6.03 -6.44
CA GLY A 59 12.67 -7.21 -6.76
C GLY A 59 12.67 -7.61 -8.22
N GLY A 60 13.40 -6.88 -9.11
CA GLY A 60 13.40 -7.17 -10.55
C GLY A 60 12.06 -6.92 -11.25
N HIS A 61 11.21 -6.05 -10.68
CA HIS A 61 9.87 -5.75 -11.19
C HIS A 61 9.79 -4.37 -11.84
N PRO A 62 8.86 -4.13 -12.78
CA PRO A 62 8.61 -2.80 -13.29
C PRO A 62 8.13 -1.86 -12.17
N TYR A 63 8.40 -0.56 -12.33
CA TYR A 63 7.91 0.46 -11.41
C TYR A 63 6.39 0.52 -11.41
N THR A 64 5.80 0.45 -10.22
CA THR A 64 4.37 0.65 -10.03
C THR A 64 4.12 2.10 -9.61
N PRO A 65 3.22 2.83 -10.28
CA PRO A 65 2.85 4.18 -9.88
C PRO A 65 2.43 4.26 -8.42
N SER A 66 2.77 5.37 -7.78
CA SER A 66 2.47 5.57 -6.36
C SER A 66 1.62 6.82 -6.15
N LEU A 67 0.72 6.75 -5.18
CA LEU A 67 -0.04 7.88 -4.67
C LEU A 67 0.31 8.14 -3.20
N LEU A 68 0.00 9.36 -2.73
CA LEU A 68 0.02 9.68 -1.31
C LEU A 68 -1.41 9.63 -0.79
N LEU A 69 -1.73 8.56 -0.07
CA LEU A 69 -3.01 8.38 0.60
C LEU A 69 -3.03 9.16 1.91
N GLN A 70 -4.04 9.98 2.11
CA GLN A 70 -4.34 10.65 3.38
C GLN A 70 -5.61 10.08 3.99
N THR A 71 -5.55 9.61 5.22
CA THR A 71 -6.66 9.03 5.98
C THR A 71 -6.84 9.75 7.31
N ILE A 72 -8.02 9.70 7.89
CA ILE A 72 -8.28 10.17 9.26
C ILE A 72 -7.84 9.06 10.22
N GLY A 73 -6.93 9.40 11.13
CA GLY A 73 -6.42 8.46 12.13
C GLY A 73 -7.51 8.06 13.13
N ARG A 74 -7.98 6.81 13.11
CA ARG A 74 -9.10 6.30 13.89
C ARG A 74 -9.04 6.54 15.41
N ARG A 75 -7.83 6.72 15.96
CA ARG A 75 -7.64 7.00 17.39
C ARG A 75 -7.42 8.47 17.71
N SER A 76 -6.90 9.25 16.76
CA SER A 76 -6.43 10.62 17.03
C SER A 76 -7.20 11.68 16.27
N GLY A 77 -8.05 11.34 15.31
CA GLY A 77 -8.71 12.28 14.39
C GLY A 77 -7.75 13.04 13.45
N ARG A 78 -6.43 12.84 13.58
CA ARG A 78 -5.43 13.58 12.80
C ARG A 78 -5.22 12.93 11.45
N ILE A 79 -4.98 13.74 10.40
CA ILE A 79 -4.63 13.25 9.08
C ILE A 79 -3.29 12.49 9.14
N ARG A 80 -3.31 11.30 8.53
CA ARG A 80 -2.15 10.42 8.39
C ARG A 80 -1.87 10.19 6.92
N SER A 81 -0.62 10.28 6.51
CA SER A 81 -0.21 10.16 5.12
C SER A 81 0.67 8.92 4.90
N SER A 82 0.36 8.16 3.85
CA SER A 82 1.11 6.97 3.45
C SER A 82 1.33 6.99 1.94
N VAL A 83 2.56 6.75 1.49
CA VAL A 83 2.87 6.53 0.08
C VAL A 83 2.62 5.07 -0.24
N LEU A 84 1.81 4.80 -1.25
CA LEU A 84 1.38 3.47 -1.62
C LEU A 84 1.44 3.29 -3.14
N PRO A 85 1.96 2.15 -3.63
CA PRO A 85 1.72 1.73 -5.00
C PRO A 85 0.23 1.47 -5.19
N TYR A 86 -0.29 1.83 -6.36
CA TYR A 86 -1.69 1.61 -6.68
C TYR A 86 -1.85 0.96 -8.06
N PHE A 87 -3.00 0.34 -8.26
CA PHE A 87 -3.41 -0.31 -9.50
C PHE A 87 -4.75 0.29 -9.92
N ALA A 88 -4.87 0.68 -11.18
CA ALA A 88 -6.14 1.15 -11.73
C ALA A 88 -6.97 -0.05 -12.19
N VAL A 89 -8.20 -0.15 -11.70
CA VAL A 89 -9.18 -1.18 -12.07
C VAL A 89 -10.48 -0.47 -12.41
N GLY A 90 -10.78 -0.35 -13.71
CA GLY A 90 -11.85 0.53 -14.16
C GLY A 90 -11.58 1.98 -13.76
N ASP A 91 -12.56 2.62 -13.15
CA ASP A 91 -12.48 4.01 -12.65
C ASP A 91 -11.94 4.09 -11.21
N ASP A 92 -11.75 2.95 -10.55
CA ASP A 92 -11.27 2.87 -9.18
C ASP A 92 -9.74 2.64 -9.11
N LEU A 93 -9.15 3.03 -7.98
CA LEU A 93 -7.75 2.76 -7.66
C LEU A 93 -7.69 1.75 -6.53
N VAL A 94 -6.88 0.73 -6.66
CA VAL A 94 -6.74 -0.32 -5.65
C VAL A 94 -5.35 -0.29 -5.03
N VAL A 95 -5.29 -0.38 -3.71
CA VAL A 95 -4.05 -0.48 -2.94
C VAL A 95 -4.07 -1.74 -2.07
N CYS A 96 -2.92 -2.40 -1.98
CA CYS A 96 -2.78 -3.65 -1.25
C CYS A 96 -2.12 -3.44 0.12
N GLY A 97 -2.78 -3.86 1.18
CA GLY A 97 -2.30 -3.74 2.56
C GLY A 97 -1.31 -4.86 2.95
N SER A 98 -0.34 -5.18 2.07
CA SER A 98 0.54 -6.33 2.26
C SER A 98 1.43 -6.23 3.50
N LYS A 99 2.00 -5.06 3.80
CA LYS A 99 2.96 -4.85 4.91
C LYS A 99 4.03 -5.95 4.99
N GLY A 100 4.50 -6.42 3.80
CA GLY A 100 5.47 -7.49 3.70
C GLY A 100 4.95 -8.90 4.03
N GLY A 101 3.64 -9.10 4.14
CA GLY A 101 3.03 -10.35 4.58
C GLY A 101 3.13 -10.60 6.09
N GLY A 102 3.39 -9.55 6.89
CA GLY A 102 3.50 -9.67 8.34
C GLY A 102 2.14 -9.86 9.05
N PRO A 103 2.15 -10.08 10.38
CA PRO A 103 0.97 -10.51 11.15
C PRO A 103 -0.10 -9.42 11.36
N LEU A 104 0.20 -8.16 11.09
CA LEU A 104 -0.70 -7.03 11.35
C LEU A 104 -0.97 -6.23 10.08
N ASP A 105 -2.18 -5.73 9.95
CA ASP A 105 -2.56 -4.81 8.90
C ASP A 105 -1.82 -3.46 9.01
N PRO A 106 -1.66 -2.74 7.89
CA PRO A 106 -1.20 -1.37 7.93
C PRO A 106 -2.22 -0.47 8.64
N LEU A 107 -1.74 0.51 9.43
CA LEU A 107 -2.62 1.43 10.14
C LEU A 107 -3.53 2.26 9.22
N TRP A 108 -3.10 2.54 8.00
CA TRP A 108 -3.92 3.27 7.03
C TRP A 108 -5.11 2.43 6.54
N ALA A 109 -4.98 1.10 6.45
CA ALA A 109 -6.08 0.21 6.12
C ALA A 109 -7.11 0.18 7.28
N GLU A 110 -6.63 0.08 8.52
CA GLU A 110 -7.49 0.17 9.71
C GLU A 110 -8.21 1.54 9.83
N ASN A 111 -7.55 2.62 9.40
CA ASN A 111 -8.17 3.94 9.37
C ASN A 111 -9.30 3.99 8.33
N LEU A 112 -9.07 3.46 7.12
CA LEU A 112 -10.11 3.43 6.06
C LEU A 112 -11.31 2.55 6.42
N ARG A 113 -11.10 1.46 7.16
CA ARG A 113 -12.21 0.66 7.70
C ARG A 113 -13.05 1.44 8.70
N ALA A 114 -12.41 2.30 9.49
CA ALA A 114 -13.09 3.12 10.49
C ALA A 114 -13.79 4.34 9.88
N ASP A 115 -13.16 4.96 8.87
CA ASP A 115 -13.70 6.10 8.12
C ASP A 115 -13.16 6.04 6.68
N GLY A 116 -14.05 5.78 5.73
CA GLY A 116 -13.72 5.69 4.31
C GLY A 116 -13.36 7.02 3.67
N ASN A 117 -13.58 8.17 4.32
CA ASN A 117 -13.18 9.46 3.77
C ASN A 117 -11.66 9.55 3.70
N CYS A 118 -11.16 9.86 2.51
CA CYS A 118 -9.73 9.97 2.27
C CYS A 118 -9.43 10.98 1.15
N TRP A 119 -8.15 11.31 1.02
CA TRP A 119 -7.66 12.19 -0.03
C TRP A 119 -6.44 11.54 -0.68
N LEU A 120 -6.38 11.68 -2.00
CA LEU A 120 -5.34 11.10 -2.84
C LEU A 120 -4.51 12.22 -3.45
N TRP A 121 -3.22 12.33 -3.09
CA TRP A 121 -2.29 13.08 -3.91
C TRP A 121 -1.85 12.18 -5.05
N ILE A 122 -2.31 12.50 -6.25
CA ILE A 122 -2.00 11.77 -7.48
C ILE A 122 -1.75 12.79 -8.59
N ASN A 123 -0.68 12.61 -9.36
CA ASN A 123 -0.28 13.53 -10.43
C ASN A 123 -0.29 15.00 -9.97
N ARG A 124 0.27 15.29 -8.77
CA ARG A 124 0.37 16.62 -8.16
C ARG A 124 -0.97 17.30 -7.83
N ARG A 125 -2.07 16.56 -7.83
CA ARG A 125 -3.39 17.04 -7.45
C ARG A 125 -3.93 16.29 -6.25
N LEU A 126 -4.64 17.01 -5.39
CA LEU A 126 -5.37 16.44 -4.27
C LEU A 126 -6.80 16.12 -4.74
N VAL A 127 -7.14 14.84 -4.71
CA VAL A 127 -8.45 14.35 -5.13
C VAL A 127 -9.15 13.73 -3.92
N PRO A 128 -10.33 14.24 -3.53
CA PRO A 128 -11.16 13.58 -2.52
C PRO A 128 -11.61 12.20 -3.03
N ALA A 129 -11.64 11.22 -2.14
CA ALA A 129 -12.05 9.86 -2.46
C ALA A 129 -12.80 9.21 -1.31
N TRP A 130 -13.46 8.11 -1.61
CA TRP A 130 -14.01 7.18 -0.63
C TRP A 130 -13.27 5.84 -0.75
N GLY A 131 -12.76 5.34 0.38
CA GLY A 131 -12.06 4.07 0.44
C GLY A 131 -12.85 3.03 1.22
N HIS A 132 -12.88 1.81 0.73
CA HIS A 132 -13.43 0.65 1.45
C HIS A 132 -12.57 -0.59 1.20
N GLU A 133 -12.71 -1.59 2.03
CA GLU A 133 -12.08 -2.88 1.81
C GLU A 133 -12.97 -3.76 0.97
N ALA A 134 -12.42 -4.35 -0.08
CA ALA A 134 -13.09 -5.36 -0.88
C ALA A 134 -13.24 -6.65 -0.05
N VAL A 135 -14.47 -7.08 0.16
CA VAL A 135 -14.82 -8.30 0.91
C VAL A 135 -15.79 -9.17 0.09
N GLY A 136 -15.95 -10.43 0.47
CA GLY A 136 -16.89 -11.35 -0.21
C GLY A 136 -16.62 -11.44 -1.71
N ASP A 137 -17.68 -11.35 -2.51
CA ASP A 137 -17.63 -11.49 -3.97
C ASP A 137 -16.77 -10.42 -4.64
N GLU A 138 -16.76 -9.18 -4.10
CA GLU A 138 -15.90 -8.12 -4.62
C GLU A 138 -14.40 -8.49 -4.49
N ARG A 139 -14.00 -9.05 -3.34
CA ARG A 139 -12.63 -9.54 -3.15
C ARG A 139 -12.31 -10.70 -4.09
N VAL A 140 -13.23 -11.65 -4.23
CA VAL A 140 -13.06 -12.82 -5.11
C VAL A 140 -12.86 -12.40 -6.56
N ALA A 141 -13.62 -11.42 -7.04
CA ALA A 141 -13.49 -10.87 -8.39
C ALA A 141 -12.20 -10.05 -8.57
N LEU A 142 -11.83 -9.27 -7.56
CA LEU A 142 -10.72 -8.30 -7.63
C LEU A 142 -9.34 -8.97 -7.48
N TYR A 143 -9.24 -10.00 -6.63
CA TYR A 143 -7.95 -10.62 -6.30
C TYR A 143 -7.18 -11.13 -7.52
N PRO A 144 -7.76 -11.94 -8.45
CA PRO A 144 -7.03 -12.43 -9.62
C PRO A 144 -6.58 -11.30 -10.55
N VAL A 145 -7.36 -10.24 -10.69
CA VAL A 145 -6.98 -9.05 -11.48
C VAL A 145 -5.73 -8.41 -10.88
N LEU A 146 -5.70 -8.25 -9.56
CA LEU A 146 -4.54 -7.66 -8.87
C LEU A 146 -3.34 -8.59 -8.84
N ALA A 147 -3.52 -9.90 -8.71
CA ALA A 147 -2.43 -10.87 -8.76
C ALA A 147 -1.71 -10.84 -10.10
N ALA A 148 -2.44 -10.62 -11.20
CA ALA A 148 -1.85 -10.43 -12.52
C ALA A 148 -1.08 -9.10 -12.67
N LEU A 149 -1.50 -8.04 -11.97
CA LEU A 149 -0.88 -6.71 -12.04
C LEU A 149 0.22 -6.49 -11.00
N HIS A 150 0.17 -7.20 -9.87
CA HIS A 150 1.06 -7.03 -8.72
C HIS A 150 1.95 -8.26 -8.55
N PRO A 151 3.16 -8.27 -9.12
CA PRO A 151 4.11 -9.34 -8.89
C PRO A 151 4.39 -9.50 -7.38
N GLY A 152 4.20 -10.70 -6.85
CA GLY A 152 4.42 -11.00 -5.44
C GLY A 152 3.22 -10.82 -4.52
N LEU A 153 2.02 -10.47 -5.03
CA LEU A 153 0.81 -10.42 -4.19
C LEU A 153 0.52 -11.79 -3.56
N ASP A 154 0.65 -12.87 -4.33
CA ASP A 154 0.46 -14.24 -3.84
C ASP A 154 1.48 -14.62 -2.75
N ASP A 155 2.73 -14.15 -2.88
CA ASP A 155 3.75 -14.34 -1.86
C ASP A 155 3.42 -13.61 -0.56
N TYR A 156 2.90 -12.39 -0.67
CA TYR A 156 2.45 -11.65 0.50
C TYR A 156 1.22 -12.30 1.14
N GLN A 157 0.27 -12.78 0.33
CA GLN A 157 -0.91 -13.50 0.80
C GLN A 157 -0.52 -14.79 1.53
N ARG A 158 0.38 -15.58 0.96
CA ARG A 158 0.87 -16.82 1.59
C ARG A 158 1.55 -16.56 2.94
N ARG A 159 2.40 -15.51 3.02
CA ARG A 159 3.07 -15.13 4.29
C ARG A 159 2.07 -14.60 5.31
N ALA A 160 1.12 -13.78 4.90
CA ALA A 160 0.07 -13.27 5.77
C ALA A 160 -0.82 -14.39 6.29
N GLY A 161 -1.16 -15.38 5.42
CA GLY A 161 -1.94 -16.56 5.76
C GLY A 161 -1.32 -17.43 6.85
N ALA A 162 0.03 -17.46 6.95
CA ALA A 162 0.71 -18.14 8.05
C ALA A 162 0.37 -17.54 9.43
N TYR A 163 -0.15 -16.32 9.49
CA TYR A 163 -0.63 -15.63 10.70
C TYR A 163 -2.16 -15.58 10.78
N GLY A 164 -2.88 -16.33 9.92
CA GLY A 164 -4.34 -16.28 9.84
C GLY A 164 -4.88 -14.96 9.29
N ARG A 165 -4.10 -14.24 8.48
CA ARG A 165 -4.45 -12.94 7.93
C ARG A 165 -4.54 -12.98 6.41
N ASP A 166 -5.56 -12.34 5.88
CA ASP A 166 -5.60 -11.99 4.46
C ASP A 166 -4.97 -10.62 4.20
N VAL A 167 -4.31 -10.46 3.05
CA VAL A 167 -3.84 -9.14 2.60
C VAL A 167 -5.07 -8.30 2.22
N PRO A 168 -5.37 -7.19 2.92
CA PRO A 168 -6.53 -6.38 2.58
C PRO A 168 -6.33 -5.67 1.25
N LEU A 169 -7.36 -5.71 0.43
CA LEU A 169 -7.48 -5.00 -0.84
C LEU A 169 -8.42 -3.82 -0.63
N LEU A 170 -7.87 -2.60 -0.68
CA LEU A 170 -8.64 -1.38 -0.46
C LEU A 170 -8.94 -0.72 -1.79
N VAL A 171 -10.22 -0.53 -2.08
CA VAL A 171 -10.72 0.18 -3.26
C VAL A 171 -10.87 1.65 -2.90
N LEU A 172 -10.22 2.50 -3.66
CA LEU A 172 -10.26 3.95 -3.51
C LEU A 172 -11.04 4.53 -4.70
N ARG A 173 -12.24 5.03 -4.43
CA ARG A 173 -13.15 5.61 -5.44
C ARG A 173 -13.00 7.13 -5.44
N PRO A 174 -12.34 7.72 -6.45
CA PRO A 174 -12.22 9.18 -6.56
C PRO A 174 -13.58 9.85 -6.74
N LYS A 175 -13.82 10.95 -6.01
CA LYS A 175 -15.05 11.76 -6.15
C LYS A 175 -15.02 12.73 -7.35
N SER A 176 -13.89 12.78 -8.04
CA SER A 176 -13.70 13.55 -9.30
C SER A 176 -12.68 12.83 -10.19
N PRO A 177 -12.69 13.08 -11.50
CA PRO A 177 -11.77 12.42 -12.41
C PRO A 177 -10.31 12.55 -12.00
N VAL A 178 -9.60 11.43 -11.98
CA VAL A 178 -8.16 11.41 -11.73
C VAL A 178 -7.44 12.01 -12.93
N PRO A 179 -6.50 12.95 -12.72
CA PRO A 179 -5.78 13.58 -13.82
C PRO A 179 -5.06 12.54 -14.68
N ALA A 180 -5.24 12.62 -15.99
CA ALA A 180 -4.52 11.81 -16.95
C ALA A 180 -3.00 12.05 -16.80
N GLY A 181 -2.21 10.97 -16.72
CA GLY A 181 -0.75 11.09 -16.57
C GLY A 181 -0.06 9.83 -16.07
N VAL A 182 -0.81 8.88 -15.53
CA VAL A 182 -0.30 7.55 -15.22
C VAL A 182 -1.16 6.56 -15.98
N SER A 183 -0.63 6.11 -17.12
CA SER A 183 -1.29 5.07 -17.91
C SER A 183 -1.40 3.81 -17.03
N PRO A 184 -2.60 3.28 -16.79
CA PRO A 184 -2.71 1.94 -16.24
C PRO A 184 -1.98 1.00 -17.20
N ALA A 185 -1.33 -0.02 -16.67
CA ALA A 185 -0.89 -1.13 -17.49
C ALA A 185 -2.12 -1.64 -18.24
N ARG A 186 -2.24 -1.31 -19.53
CA ARG A 186 -3.35 -1.79 -20.36
C ARG A 186 -3.17 -3.29 -20.45
N THR A 187 -4.10 -4.04 -19.91
CA THR A 187 -4.32 -5.44 -20.28
C THR A 187 -4.55 -5.45 -21.79
N ARG A 188 -3.58 -5.96 -22.54
CA ARG A 188 -3.82 -6.31 -23.94
C ARG A 188 -4.81 -7.48 -23.92
N SER A 189 -6.00 -7.22 -24.44
CA SER A 189 -6.96 -8.23 -24.82
C SER A 189 -6.37 -9.16 -25.89
#